data_125fbb6f752ebab45feeccc8cefe26ee
#
_entry.id   125fbb6f752ebab45feeccc8cefe26ee
#
_cell.length_a   1.000
_cell.length_b   1.000
_cell.length_c   1.000
_cell.angle_alpha   90.00
_cell.angle_beta   90.00
_cell.angle_gamma   90.00
#
_symmetry.space_group_name_H-M   'P 1'
#
loop_
_entity.id
_entity.type
_entity.pdbx_description
1 polymer ?
#
loop_
_entity_poly.entity_id
_entity_poly.type
_entity_poly.pdbx_seq_one_letter_code
_entity_poly.pdbx_strand_id
1 'polypeptide(L)'
;ALNQGTYYSYFVPQFAAFGISCGQLSWVNTYGKPDHENHKKAAGLLRQGYYLIALMGRGLWTRSGHFVVVWWEDGLIRILDPASTRYERMNGDPALFRSQVKYYWWVDARPFQREEEPMTQEEFQRLAGAYLEQLGRREPDPAWGAEARAWALERGLIAGDEHGAPRWEAPVTRNQLVTVLYRL
;
A
#
# COMPACT_ATOMS: atom_id res chain seq x y z
N ALA A 1 -30.89 7.14 -2.11
CA ALA A 1 -30.23 7.59 -3.34
C ALA A 1 -29.93 6.35 -4.19
N LEU A 2 -30.37 6.36 -5.45
CA LEU A 2 -30.05 5.30 -6.40
C LEU A 2 -28.54 5.37 -6.67
N ASN A 3 -27.83 4.28 -6.45
CA ASN A 3 -26.41 4.18 -6.78
C ASN A 3 -26.27 4.13 -8.31
N GLN A 4 -26.05 5.29 -8.93
CA GLN A 4 -25.98 5.40 -10.39
C GLN A 4 -24.60 5.11 -10.97
N GLY A 5 -23.63 4.72 -10.13
CA GLY A 5 -22.23 4.49 -10.53
C GLY A 5 -21.47 5.79 -10.81
N THR A 6 -20.27 5.66 -11.39
CA THR A 6 -19.40 6.79 -11.74
C THR A 6 -19.62 7.20 -13.19
N TYR A 7 -19.83 8.51 -13.43
CA TYR A 7 -19.95 9.05 -14.78
C TYR A 7 -18.59 9.03 -15.51
N TYR A 8 -18.60 8.81 -16.82
CA TYR A 8 -17.39 8.80 -17.66
C TYR A 8 -16.65 10.14 -17.69
N SER A 9 -17.38 11.23 -17.52
CA SER A 9 -16.80 12.58 -17.42
C SER A 9 -16.16 12.90 -16.07
N TYR A 10 -16.24 12.00 -15.08
CA TYR A 10 -15.76 12.24 -13.73
C TYR A 10 -14.23 12.35 -13.64
N PHE A 11 -13.49 11.47 -14.31
CA PHE A 11 -12.06 11.32 -14.06
C PHE A 11 -11.23 12.53 -14.46
N VAL A 12 -11.42 13.05 -15.68
CA VAL A 12 -10.57 14.12 -16.19
C VAL A 12 -10.60 15.38 -15.31
N PRO A 13 -11.76 15.96 -14.96
CA PRO A 13 -11.79 17.14 -14.09
C PRO A 13 -11.34 16.86 -12.66
N GLN A 14 -11.56 15.64 -12.13
CA GLN A 14 -11.11 15.31 -10.79
C GLN A 14 -9.58 15.22 -10.70
N PHE A 15 -8.93 14.55 -11.63
CA PHE A 15 -7.47 14.50 -11.67
C PHE A 15 -6.86 15.89 -11.91
N ALA A 16 -7.46 16.69 -12.79
CA ALA A 16 -7.00 18.05 -13.03
C ALA A 16 -7.06 18.93 -11.77
N ALA A 17 -8.06 18.75 -10.90
CA ALA A 17 -8.16 19.45 -9.63
C ALA A 17 -6.99 19.15 -8.66
N PHE A 18 -6.32 18.00 -8.83
CA PHE A 18 -5.11 17.61 -8.10
C PHE A 18 -3.81 17.86 -8.88
N GLY A 19 -3.86 18.57 -10.00
CA GLY A 19 -2.69 18.83 -10.84
C GLY A 19 -2.18 17.60 -11.60
N ILE A 20 -2.98 16.55 -11.72
CA ILE A 20 -2.63 15.30 -12.39
C ILE A 20 -3.21 15.29 -13.80
N SER A 21 -2.37 15.09 -14.80
CA SER A 21 -2.83 14.94 -16.18
C SER A 21 -3.57 13.62 -16.37
N CYS A 22 -4.77 13.72 -16.95
CA CYS A 22 -5.63 12.58 -17.23
C CYS A 22 -6.41 12.83 -18.52
N GLY A 23 -6.64 11.79 -19.29
CA GLY A 23 -7.47 11.89 -20.49
C GLY A 23 -8.07 10.56 -20.89
N GLN A 24 -9.15 10.61 -21.66
CA GLN A 24 -9.74 9.43 -22.22
C GLN A 24 -8.96 9.01 -23.47
N LEU A 25 -8.61 7.72 -23.57
CA LEU A 25 -7.83 7.21 -24.71
C LEU A 25 -8.63 7.27 -26.01
N SER A 26 -9.90 6.91 -25.97
CA SER A 26 -10.81 6.89 -27.11
C SER A 26 -12.25 6.67 -26.64
N TRP A 27 -13.21 7.22 -27.40
CA TRP A 27 -14.65 6.93 -27.24
C TRP A 27 -15.13 5.70 -28.01
N VAL A 28 -14.22 4.93 -28.63
CA VAL A 28 -14.57 3.68 -29.30
C VAL A 28 -14.66 2.56 -28.27
N ASN A 29 -15.82 1.93 -28.19
CA ASN A 29 -16.03 0.76 -27.32
C ASN A 29 -15.29 -0.46 -27.86
N THR A 30 -14.37 -1.00 -27.05
CA THR A 30 -13.52 -2.14 -27.41
C THR A 30 -14.00 -3.47 -26.85
N TYR A 31 -15.11 -3.52 -26.15
CA TYR A 31 -15.68 -4.75 -25.60
C TYR A 31 -15.91 -5.80 -26.69
N GLY A 32 -15.40 -7.01 -26.48
CA GLY A 32 -15.46 -8.10 -27.46
C GLY A 32 -14.49 -7.97 -28.63
N LYS A 33 -13.56 -7.01 -28.60
CA LYS A 33 -12.60 -6.74 -29.67
C LYS A 33 -11.16 -6.76 -29.12
N PRO A 34 -10.61 -7.92 -28.73
CA PRO A 34 -9.31 -8.02 -28.04
C PRO A 34 -8.12 -7.51 -28.86
N ASP A 35 -8.24 -7.46 -30.19
CA ASP A 35 -7.18 -7.03 -31.11
C ASP A 35 -7.31 -5.57 -31.54
N HIS A 36 -8.28 -4.82 -30.97
CA HIS A 36 -8.49 -3.41 -31.33
C HIS A 36 -7.25 -2.56 -30.99
N GLU A 37 -6.93 -1.59 -31.87
CA GLU A 37 -5.72 -0.75 -31.75
C GLU A 37 -5.60 -0.01 -30.39
N ASN A 38 -6.72 0.32 -29.75
CA ASN A 38 -6.72 0.98 -28.46
C ASN A 38 -6.06 0.12 -27.36
N HIS A 39 -6.08 -1.20 -27.47
CA HIS A 39 -5.35 -2.06 -26.53
C HIS A 39 -3.83 -1.94 -26.72
N LYS A 40 -3.36 -1.75 -27.97
CA LYS A 40 -1.94 -1.49 -28.25
C LYS A 40 -1.52 -0.11 -27.72
N LYS A 41 -2.36 0.91 -27.93
CA LYS A 41 -2.13 2.27 -27.37
C LYS A 41 -2.09 2.23 -25.85
N ALA A 42 -3.05 1.55 -25.21
CA ALA A 42 -3.10 1.35 -23.77
C ALA A 42 -1.83 0.65 -23.23
N ALA A 43 -1.41 -0.44 -23.86
CA ALA A 43 -0.19 -1.15 -23.51
C ALA A 43 1.08 -0.27 -23.68
N GLY A 44 1.11 0.58 -24.69
CA GLY A 44 2.20 1.55 -24.90
C GLY A 44 2.30 2.56 -23.77
N LEU A 45 1.17 3.11 -23.32
CA LEU A 45 1.11 4.04 -22.19
C LEU A 45 1.54 3.36 -20.87
N LEU A 46 1.07 2.14 -20.60
CA LEU A 46 1.47 1.38 -19.42
C LEU A 46 2.99 1.19 -19.36
N ARG A 47 3.63 0.81 -20.48
CA ARG A 47 5.10 0.65 -20.55
C ARG A 47 5.87 1.97 -20.38
N GLN A 48 5.21 3.12 -20.61
CA GLN A 48 5.75 4.45 -20.38
C GLN A 48 5.55 4.93 -18.93
N GLY A 49 4.98 4.08 -18.04
CA GLY A 49 4.74 4.41 -16.64
C GLY A 49 3.43 5.15 -16.35
N TYR A 50 2.51 5.23 -17.32
CA TYR A 50 1.17 5.72 -17.05
C TYR A 50 0.35 4.66 -16.31
N TYR A 51 -0.58 5.12 -15.49
CA TYR A 51 -1.69 4.30 -15.00
C TYR A 51 -2.86 4.38 -15.96
N LEU A 52 -3.65 3.32 -16.01
CA LEU A 52 -4.91 3.35 -16.74
C LEU A 52 -6.08 3.05 -15.79
N ILE A 53 -7.19 3.74 -16.01
CA ILE A 53 -8.49 3.36 -15.48
C ILE A 53 -9.22 2.65 -16.62
N ALA A 54 -9.60 1.39 -16.43
CA ALA A 54 -10.32 0.59 -17.41
C ALA A 54 -11.77 0.40 -16.98
N LEU A 55 -12.72 0.75 -17.84
CA LEU A 55 -14.12 0.37 -17.67
C LEU A 55 -14.33 -1.03 -18.23
N MET A 56 -14.61 -1.97 -17.34
CA MET A 56 -14.90 -3.35 -17.69
C MET A 56 -16.36 -3.50 -18.12
N GLY A 57 -16.58 -4.30 -19.14
CA GLY A 57 -17.88 -4.82 -19.52
C GLY A 57 -18.20 -6.14 -18.80
N ARG A 58 -19.33 -6.75 -19.19
CA ARG A 58 -19.77 -8.03 -18.61
C ARG A 58 -18.71 -9.11 -18.73
N GLY A 59 -18.40 -9.77 -17.62
CA GLY A 59 -17.40 -10.84 -17.58
C GLY A 59 -16.87 -11.12 -16.17
N LEU A 60 -15.57 -11.38 -16.07
CA LEU A 60 -14.90 -11.73 -14.82
C LEU A 60 -15.01 -10.63 -13.75
N TRP A 61 -14.89 -9.35 -14.16
CA TRP A 61 -14.85 -8.20 -13.22
C TRP A 61 -16.24 -7.70 -12.85
N THR A 62 -17.25 -7.88 -13.71
CA THR A 62 -18.59 -7.33 -13.45
C THR A 62 -19.66 -7.99 -14.30
N ARG A 63 -20.92 -7.86 -13.85
CA ARG A 63 -22.09 -8.25 -14.65
C ARG A 63 -22.63 -7.11 -15.53
N SER A 64 -22.24 -5.84 -15.26
CA SER A 64 -22.77 -4.67 -15.97
C SER A 64 -21.69 -3.68 -16.39
N GLY A 65 -20.99 -3.07 -15.45
CA GLY A 65 -19.90 -2.11 -15.63
C GLY A 65 -19.15 -1.95 -14.32
N HIS A 66 -17.81 -1.80 -14.41
CA HIS A 66 -16.95 -1.67 -13.25
C HIS A 66 -15.63 -1.04 -13.65
N PHE A 67 -15.11 -0.15 -12.82
CA PHE A 67 -13.81 0.46 -13.05
C PHE A 67 -12.73 -0.27 -12.26
N VAL A 68 -11.61 -0.55 -12.94
CA VAL A 68 -10.39 -1.09 -12.34
C VAL A 68 -9.21 -0.20 -12.71
N VAL A 69 -8.18 -0.16 -11.86
CA VAL A 69 -6.93 0.52 -12.14
C VAL A 69 -5.90 -0.49 -12.65
N VAL A 70 -5.13 -0.09 -13.65
CA VAL A 70 -4.13 -0.95 -14.30
C VAL A 70 -2.80 -0.22 -14.36
N TRP A 71 -1.72 -0.93 -14.04
CA TRP A 71 -0.35 -0.44 -14.20
C TRP A 71 0.58 -1.52 -14.72
N TRP A 72 1.79 -1.12 -15.06
CA TRP A 72 2.85 -2.01 -15.53
C TRP A 72 3.88 -2.20 -14.42
N GLU A 73 4.18 -3.44 -14.06
CA GLU A 73 5.17 -3.79 -13.04
C GLU A 73 5.83 -5.11 -13.38
N ASP A 74 7.16 -5.17 -13.33
CA ASP A 74 7.97 -6.37 -13.57
C ASP A 74 7.65 -7.11 -14.89
N GLY A 75 7.37 -6.34 -15.95
CA GLY A 75 7.02 -6.92 -17.25
C GLY A 75 5.58 -7.40 -17.37
N LEU A 76 4.74 -7.21 -16.35
CA LEU A 76 3.37 -7.69 -16.27
C LEU A 76 2.37 -6.55 -16.12
N ILE A 77 1.15 -6.80 -16.56
CA ILE A 77 0.01 -5.93 -16.27
C ILE A 77 -0.53 -6.33 -14.89
N ARG A 78 -0.60 -5.36 -13.99
CA ARG A 78 -1.24 -5.48 -12.68
C ARG A 78 -2.59 -4.79 -12.69
N ILE A 79 -3.55 -5.36 -11.99
CA ILE A 79 -4.92 -4.85 -11.92
C ILE A 79 -5.31 -4.67 -10.46
N LEU A 80 -5.72 -3.46 -10.08
CA LEU A 80 -6.35 -3.19 -8.80
C LEU A 80 -7.87 -3.12 -9.01
N ASP A 81 -8.57 -4.07 -8.40
CA ASP A 81 -10.02 -4.12 -8.39
C ASP A 81 -10.55 -3.66 -7.03
N PRO A 82 -11.19 -2.47 -6.93
CA PRO A 82 -11.66 -1.95 -5.66
C PRO A 82 -12.80 -2.78 -5.02
N ALA A 83 -13.41 -3.69 -5.78
CA ALA A 83 -14.51 -4.53 -5.32
C ALA A 83 -14.11 -5.98 -5.03
N SER A 84 -12.84 -6.36 -5.21
CA SER A 84 -12.44 -7.76 -5.06
C SER A 84 -10.93 -7.92 -4.83
N THR A 85 -10.60 -8.85 -3.94
CA THR A 85 -9.22 -9.31 -3.71
C THR A 85 -8.93 -10.66 -4.35
N ARG A 86 -9.81 -11.13 -5.24
CA ARG A 86 -9.61 -12.43 -5.92
C ARG A 86 -8.41 -12.36 -6.85
N TYR A 87 -7.53 -13.34 -6.74
CA TYR A 87 -6.29 -13.44 -7.52
C TYR A 87 -6.54 -13.33 -9.03
N GLU A 88 -7.56 -14.02 -9.55
CA GLU A 88 -7.89 -14.06 -10.99
C GLU A 88 -8.31 -12.69 -11.52
N ARG A 89 -8.87 -11.82 -10.66
CA ARG A 89 -9.27 -10.46 -11.03
C ARG A 89 -8.12 -9.49 -10.99
N MET A 90 -7.11 -9.73 -10.15
CA MET A 90 -5.93 -8.88 -9.99
C MET A 90 -4.79 -9.28 -10.95
N ASN A 91 -4.70 -10.55 -11.31
CA ASN A 91 -3.67 -11.10 -12.19
C ASN A 91 -4.31 -11.85 -13.38
N GLY A 92 -5.40 -11.34 -13.89
CA GLY A 92 -6.15 -11.99 -14.95
C GLY A 92 -5.35 -12.12 -16.25
N ASP A 93 -5.72 -13.13 -17.04
CA ASP A 93 -5.19 -13.32 -18.38
C ASP A 93 -5.31 -12.02 -19.21
N PRO A 94 -4.21 -11.51 -19.81
CA PRO A 94 -4.24 -10.28 -20.59
C PRO A 94 -5.20 -10.33 -21.79
N ALA A 95 -5.42 -11.49 -22.41
CA ALA A 95 -6.35 -11.65 -23.52
C ALA A 95 -7.80 -11.55 -23.03
N LEU A 96 -8.11 -12.21 -21.91
CA LEU A 96 -9.40 -12.11 -21.25
C LEU A 96 -9.69 -10.67 -20.81
N PHE A 97 -8.70 -9.99 -20.23
CA PHE A 97 -8.83 -8.58 -19.82
C PHE A 97 -9.18 -7.71 -21.04
N ARG A 98 -8.40 -7.77 -22.13
CA ARG A 98 -8.68 -6.98 -23.33
C ARG A 98 -10.06 -7.26 -23.93
N SER A 99 -10.52 -8.51 -23.89
CA SER A 99 -11.84 -8.87 -24.41
C SER A 99 -13.00 -8.24 -23.66
N GLN A 100 -12.78 -7.85 -22.39
CA GLN A 100 -13.83 -7.35 -21.50
C GLN A 100 -13.75 -5.83 -21.24
N VAL A 101 -12.72 -5.13 -21.70
CA VAL A 101 -12.62 -3.67 -21.56
C VAL A 101 -13.50 -2.95 -22.57
N LYS A 102 -14.25 -1.96 -22.11
CA LYS A 102 -15.02 -1.02 -22.93
C LYS A 102 -14.22 0.22 -23.31
N TYR A 103 -13.62 0.88 -22.31
CA TYR A 103 -12.92 2.16 -22.44
C TYR A 103 -11.74 2.25 -21.50
N TYR A 104 -10.77 3.13 -21.87
CA TYR A 104 -9.62 3.46 -21.05
C TYR A 104 -9.52 4.97 -20.83
N TRP A 105 -9.10 5.36 -19.62
CA TRP A 105 -8.55 6.66 -19.29
C TRP A 105 -7.09 6.47 -18.89
N TRP A 106 -6.22 7.31 -19.41
CA TRP A 106 -4.83 7.35 -18.98
C TRP A 106 -4.66 8.40 -17.88
N VAL A 107 -3.77 8.14 -16.95
CA VAL A 107 -3.43 9.01 -15.82
C VAL A 107 -1.92 9.12 -15.77
N ASP A 108 -1.38 10.34 -15.86
CA ASP A 108 0.05 10.59 -15.73
C ASP A 108 0.40 10.88 -14.26
N ALA A 109 0.70 9.83 -13.53
CA ALA A 109 1.16 9.93 -12.15
C ALA A 109 2.69 9.93 -12.02
N ARG A 110 3.46 9.88 -13.12
CA ARG A 110 4.92 9.84 -13.12
C ARG A 110 5.57 11.00 -12.35
N PRO A 111 5.07 12.24 -12.42
CA PRO A 111 5.64 13.34 -11.62
C PRO A 111 5.48 13.14 -10.10
N PHE A 112 4.60 12.26 -9.66
CA PHE A 112 4.30 11.99 -8.26
C PHE A 112 4.83 10.62 -7.80
N GLN A 113 5.37 9.82 -8.70
CA GLN A 113 6.08 8.59 -8.35
C GLN A 113 7.40 9.03 -7.71
N ARG A 114 7.48 8.86 -6.39
CA ARG A 114 8.79 8.90 -5.73
C ARG A 114 9.56 7.68 -6.23
N GLU A 115 10.79 7.87 -6.71
CA GLU A 115 11.74 6.77 -6.72
C GLU A 115 11.86 6.34 -5.26
N GLU A 116 11.28 5.20 -4.92
CA GLU A 116 11.54 4.55 -3.65
C GLU A 116 12.98 4.06 -3.74
N GLU A 117 13.92 4.91 -3.32
CA GLU A 117 15.26 4.42 -3.08
C GLU A 117 15.13 3.31 -2.03
N PRO A 118 15.63 2.10 -2.33
CA PRO A 118 15.55 1.01 -1.38
C PRO A 118 16.22 1.47 -0.08
N MET A 119 15.51 1.36 1.03
CA MET A 119 16.00 1.72 2.34
C MET A 119 17.36 1.04 2.59
N THR A 120 18.40 1.84 2.83
CA THR A 120 19.71 1.30 3.15
C THR A 120 19.69 0.59 4.50
N GLN A 121 20.63 -0.33 4.70
CA GLN A 121 20.77 -1.00 6.01
C GLN A 121 21.02 0.00 7.14
N GLU A 122 21.77 1.05 6.88
CA GLU A 122 22.04 2.13 7.84
C GLU A 122 20.78 2.91 8.20
N GLU A 123 19.97 3.24 7.21
CA GLU A 123 18.70 3.94 7.42
C GLU A 123 17.71 3.07 8.18
N PHE A 124 17.61 1.77 7.85
CA PHE A 124 16.80 0.81 8.61
C PHE A 124 17.26 0.74 10.07
N GLN A 125 18.58 0.60 10.32
CA GLN A 125 19.13 0.53 11.68
C GLN A 125 18.84 1.80 12.47
N ARG A 126 18.98 2.97 11.86
CA ARG A 126 18.67 4.26 12.47
C ARG A 126 17.19 4.37 12.85
N LEU A 127 16.29 4.03 11.94
CA LEU A 127 14.84 4.09 12.17
C LEU A 127 14.39 3.05 13.21
N ALA A 128 14.90 1.83 13.12
CA ALA A 128 14.62 0.78 14.09
C ALA A 128 15.14 1.15 15.49
N GLY A 129 16.35 1.70 15.59
CA GLY A 129 16.92 2.18 16.86
C GLY A 129 16.07 3.30 17.47
N ALA A 130 15.68 4.30 16.69
CA ALA A 130 14.81 5.37 17.14
C ALA A 130 13.43 4.86 17.61
N TYR A 131 12.86 3.89 16.90
CA TYR A 131 11.59 3.28 17.29
C TYR A 131 11.70 2.50 18.63
N LEU A 132 12.75 1.71 18.81
CA LEU A 132 12.99 0.96 20.04
C LEU A 132 13.23 1.91 21.24
N GLU A 133 13.93 3.01 20.99
CA GLU A 133 14.11 4.04 22.01
C GLU A 133 12.78 4.72 22.40
N GLN A 134 11.97 5.08 21.41
CA GLN A 134 10.63 5.62 21.65
C GLN A 134 9.74 4.63 22.41
N LEU A 135 9.83 3.34 22.07
CA LEU A 135 9.10 2.29 22.77
C LEU A 135 9.48 2.25 24.26
N GLY A 136 10.78 2.28 24.55
CA GLY A 136 11.29 2.25 25.91
C GLY A 136 10.89 3.47 26.76
N ARG A 137 10.50 4.59 26.14
CA ARG A 137 10.03 5.81 26.83
C ARG A 137 8.53 5.83 27.09
N ARG A 138 7.78 4.82 26.62
CA ARG A 138 6.34 4.74 26.88
C ARG A 138 6.08 4.48 28.35
N GLU A 139 5.05 5.14 28.89
CA GLU A 139 4.54 4.83 30.21
C GLU A 139 3.89 3.44 30.18
N PRO A 140 4.25 2.54 31.11
CA PRO A 140 3.63 1.23 31.22
C PRO A 140 2.18 1.35 31.67
N ASP A 141 1.36 0.35 31.36
CA ASP A 141 0.01 0.25 31.93
C ASP A 141 0.09 0.32 33.46
N PRO A 142 -0.57 1.30 34.09
CA PRO A 142 -0.47 1.49 35.55
C PRO A 142 -0.94 0.26 36.35
N ALA A 143 -1.92 -0.47 35.85
CA ALA A 143 -2.50 -1.63 36.53
C ALA A 143 -1.68 -2.90 36.30
N TRP A 144 -1.11 -3.07 35.11
CA TRP A 144 -0.38 -4.28 34.77
C TRP A 144 1.05 -4.27 35.33
N GLY A 145 1.38 -5.26 36.14
CA GLY A 145 2.73 -5.45 36.66
C GLY A 145 3.20 -4.41 37.70
N ALA A 146 2.30 -3.61 38.28
CA ALA A 146 2.66 -2.59 39.24
C ALA A 146 3.45 -3.13 40.44
N GLU A 147 3.02 -4.24 41.03
CA GLU A 147 3.69 -4.90 42.16
C GLU A 147 5.07 -5.43 41.76
N ALA A 148 5.18 -6.04 40.58
CA ALA A 148 6.46 -6.53 40.07
C ALA A 148 7.46 -5.40 39.83
N ARG A 149 7.01 -4.27 39.31
CA ARG A 149 7.83 -3.07 39.13
C ARG A 149 8.32 -2.51 40.45
N ALA A 150 7.44 -2.36 41.45
CA ALA A 150 7.78 -1.89 42.77
C ALA A 150 8.81 -2.82 43.43
N TRP A 151 8.56 -4.11 43.39
CA TRP A 151 9.47 -5.14 43.88
C TRP A 151 10.86 -5.10 43.21
N ALA A 152 10.91 -4.95 41.88
CA ALA A 152 12.17 -4.89 41.15
C ALA A 152 13.00 -3.64 41.47
N LEU A 153 12.35 -2.49 41.68
CA LEU A 153 13.02 -1.27 42.13
C LEU A 153 13.55 -1.40 43.57
N GLU A 154 12.74 -1.90 44.48
CA GLU A 154 13.11 -2.11 45.91
C GLU A 154 14.34 -3.03 46.04
N ARG A 155 14.40 -4.05 45.19
CA ARG A 155 15.52 -5.00 45.15
C ARG A 155 16.72 -4.54 44.32
N GLY A 156 16.64 -3.38 43.68
CA GLY A 156 17.72 -2.87 42.83
C GLY A 156 18.00 -3.70 41.57
N LEU A 157 17.01 -4.48 41.10
CA LEU A 157 17.13 -5.28 39.90
C LEU A 157 17.10 -4.42 38.64
N ILE A 158 16.44 -3.28 38.71
CA ILE A 158 16.35 -2.25 37.69
C ILE A 158 16.86 -0.95 38.26
N ALA A 159 17.92 -0.41 37.69
CA ALA A 159 18.53 0.84 38.14
C ALA A 159 18.07 2.08 37.32
N GLY A 160 17.41 1.85 36.20
CA GLY A 160 17.09 2.89 35.23
C GLY A 160 18.24 3.21 34.27
N ASP A 161 17.99 4.16 33.36
CA ASP A 161 19.00 4.72 32.45
C ASP A 161 19.86 5.81 33.15
N GLU A 162 20.68 6.51 32.37
CA GLU A 162 21.52 7.63 32.90
C GLU A 162 20.74 8.79 33.54
N HIS A 163 19.43 8.87 33.29
CA HIS A 163 18.51 9.83 33.87
C HIS A 163 17.65 9.23 34.99
N GLY A 164 17.91 7.97 35.37
CA GLY A 164 17.17 7.24 36.40
C GLY A 164 15.79 6.73 35.96
N ALA A 165 15.46 6.78 34.70
CA ALA A 165 14.19 6.25 34.15
C ALA A 165 14.25 4.73 33.99
N PRO A 166 13.32 3.95 34.57
CA PRO A 166 13.36 2.49 34.52
C PRO A 166 13.12 1.88 33.13
N ARG A 167 12.52 2.63 32.17
CA ARG A 167 12.27 2.23 30.79
C ARG A 167 11.57 0.88 30.66
N TRP A 168 10.46 0.70 31.35
CA TRP A 168 9.74 -0.56 31.49
C TRP A 168 9.35 -1.23 30.17
N GLU A 169 9.05 -0.44 29.13
CA GLU A 169 8.66 -0.92 27.82
C GLU A 169 9.85 -1.14 26.86
N ALA A 170 11.08 -0.98 27.33
CA ALA A 170 12.26 -1.21 26.51
C ALA A 170 12.47 -2.72 26.27
N PRO A 171 12.84 -3.15 25.07
CA PRO A 171 13.20 -4.52 24.80
C PRO A 171 14.38 -4.98 25.68
N VAL A 172 14.31 -6.21 26.18
CA VAL A 172 15.38 -6.83 26.96
C VAL A 172 16.08 -7.91 26.11
N THR A 173 17.39 -7.92 26.14
CA THR A 173 18.17 -8.99 25.51
C THR A 173 18.17 -10.26 26.37
N ARG A 174 18.39 -11.43 25.76
CA ARG A 174 18.53 -12.69 26.48
C ARG A 174 19.65 -12.62 27.52
N ASN A 175 20.76 -11.94 27.19
CA ASN A 175 21.87 -11.77 28.12
C ASN A 175 21.49 -10.94 29.36
N GLN A 176 20.76 -9.85 29.16
CA GLN A 176 20.23 -9.04 30.29
C GLN A 176 19.29 -9.84 31.16
N LEU A 177 18.37 -10.62 30.54
CA LEU A 177 17.45 -11.48 31.28
C LEU A 177 18.18 -12.51 32.12
N VAL A 178 19.15 -13.25 31.53
CA VAL A 178 19.94 -14.25 32.26
C VAL A 178 20.75 -13.60 33.37
N THR A 179 21.32 -12.41 33.15
CA THR A 179 22.06 -11.67 34.19
C THR A 179 21.19 -11.31 35.39
N VAL A 180 19.94 -10.87 35.13
CA VAL A 180 18.98 -10.57 36.21
C VAL A 180 18.61 -11.84 36.96
N LEU A 181 18.28 -12.92 36.26
CA LEU A 181 17.94 -14.22 36.87
C LEU A 181 19.09 -14.79 37.72
N TYR A 182 20.33 -14.58 37.32
CA TYR A 182 21.51 -15.05 38.09
C TYR A 182 21.71 -14.26 39.39
N ARG A 183 21.21 -13.02 39.48
CA ARG A 183 21.34 -12.16 40.67
C ARG A 183 20.16 -12.28 41.66
N LEU A 184 19.13 -13.03 41.31
CA LEU A 184 17.98 -13.36 42.17
C LEU A 184 18.35 -14.51 43.15
#